data_4d9dafec6db6d124fcc8dd5a2a9565e9
#
_entry.id   4d9dafec6db6d124fcc8dd5a2a9565e9
#
_cell.length_a   1.000
_cell.length_b   1.000
_cell.length_c   1.000
_cell.angle_alpha   90.00
_cell.angle_beta   90.00
_cell.angle_gamma   90.00
#
_symmetry.space_group_name_H-M   'P 1'
#
loop_
_entity.id
_entity.type
_entity.pdbx_description
1 polymer ?
#
loop_
_entity_poly.entity_id
_entity_poly.type
_entity_poly.pdbx_seq_one_letter_code
_entity_poly.pdbx_strand_id
1 'polypeptide(L)'
;MALTDTKLQRLQAKERAYQLADGGGLYVEVQPTGKTVWRMQYRLGGRGSKKERVTLGEYPAHTLAQARLWREQCRALIAHGQSPAAAKQAERIAQAGRATDTVAAFANLWYADVVTRTNSEPRNIRRVLDKDVLPAIGDKPVADVTIPDILAITDAVKARGADQMALQTRNVIKRLFAYAIARGKTRFNPAAAIEARFIATARSRDVALSQAEIGQLLRGIYQSSIRRQYKLALHLLVLCMIRKGELIGARWDEIDFEKAEWLIPAERMKKDKPHLVPLSKQAVAMFEELRGLASK
;
A
#
# COMPACT_ATOMS: atom_id res chain seq x y z
N MET A 1 -38.31 15.45 -37.07
CA MET A 1 -37.68 14.43 -37.95
C MET A 1 -36.42 13.95 -37.25
N ALA A 2 -36.18 12.65 -37.18
CA ALA A 2 -34.94 12.10 -36.63
C ALA A 2 -33.74 12.49 -37.52
N LEU A 3 -32.59 12.67 -36.91
CA LEU A 3 -31.33 12.95 -37.60
C LEU A 3 -30.84 11.70 -38.37
N THR A 4 -30.11 11.92 -39.43
CA THR A 4 -29.39 10.87 -40.19
C THR A 4 -27.91 11.21 -40.24
N ASP A 5 -27.03 10.20 -40.37
CA ASP A 5 -25.59 10.41 -40.48
C ASP A 5 -25.25 11.31 -41.70
N THR A 6 -25.92 11.12 -42.82
CA THR A 6 -25.77 11.98 -44.02
C THR A 6 -26.07 13.45 -43.73
N LYS A 7 -27.09 13.72 -42.88
CA LYS A 7 -27.43 15.09 -42.49
C LYS A 7 -26.37 15.67 -41.53
N LEU A 8 -25.84 14.88 -40.61
CA LEU A 8 -24.80 15.29 -39.69
C LEU A 8 -23.48 15.64 -40.40
N GLN A 9 -23.09 14.86 -41.41
CA GLN A 9 -21.90 15.12 -42.22
C GLN A 9 -21.96 16.42 -43.04
N ARG A 10 -23.18 16.89 -43.36
CA ARG A 10 -23.42 18.10 -44.14
C ARG A 10 -23.65 19.36 -43.28
N LEU A 11 -23.49 19.26 -41.97
CA LEU A 11 -23.68 20.41 -41.10
C LEU A 11 -22.54 21.43 -41.30
N GLN A 12 -22.93 22.68 -41.49
CA GLN A 12 -21.98 23.78 -41.62
C GLN A 12 -22.13 24.77 -40.48
N ALA A 13 -21.03 25.37 -40.07
CA ALA A 13 -21.05 26.47 -39.13
C ALA A 13 -21.85 27.66 -39.64
N LYS A 14 -22.51 28.34 -38.72
CA LYS A 14 -23.21 29.61 -38.98
C LYS A 14 -22.71 30.67 -38.03
N GLU A 15 -23.01 31.93 -38.29
CA GLU A 15 -22.63 33.05 -37.41
C GLU A 15 -23.07 32.85 -35.95
N ARG A 16 -24.21 32.15 -35.75
CA ARG A 16 -24.74 31.84 -34.42
C ARG A 16 -24.89 30.34 -34.27
N ALA A 17 -24.66 29.85 -33.04
CA ALA A 17 -24.91 28.44 -32.71
C ALA A 17 -26.39 28.08 -32.97
N TYR A 18 -26.61 26.92 -33.55
CA TYR A 18 -27.96 26.39 -33.79
C TYR A 18 -28.09 24.94 -33.39
N GLN A 19 -29.33 24.51 -33.17
CA GLN A 19 -29.63 23.17 -32.67
C GLN A 19 -30.49 22.39 -33.62
N LEU A 20 -30.22 21.09 -33.71
CA LEU A 20 -31.02 20.13 -34.49
C LEU A 20 -31.44 18.98 -33.59
N ALA A 21 -32.73 18.80 -33.38
CA ALA A 21 -33.28 17.77 -32.51
C ALA A 21 -33.30 16.40 -33.21
N ASP A 22 -32.97 15.35 -32.48
CA ASP A 22 -33.14 13.94 -32.87
C ASP A 22 -34.36 13.27 -32.20
N GLY A 23 -34.96 13.93 -31.22
CA GLY A 23 -36.08 13.43 -30.45
C GLY A 23 -35.70 12.94 -29.05
N GLY A 24 -36.72 12.81 -28.19
CA GLY A 24 -36.51 12.36 -26.80
C GLY A 24 -35.59 13.27 -25.95
N GLY A 25 -35.50 14.56 -26.30
CA GLY A 25 -34.60 15.51 -25.63
C GLY A 25 -33.18 15.55 -26.19
N LEU A 26 -32.78 14.58 -27.03
CA LEU A 26 -31.50 14.57 -27.72
C LEU A 26 -31.44 15.58 -28.84
N TYR A 27 -30.37 16.35 -28.93
CA TYR A 27 -30.09 17.27 -30.01
C TYR A 27 -28.60 17.43 -30.24
N VAL A 28 -28.25 17.88 -31.42
CA VAL A 28 -26.90 18.31 -31.74
C VAL A 28 -26.87 19.83 -31.80
N GLU A 29 -25.85 20.44 -31.22
CA GLU A 29 -25.58 21.87 -31.27
C GLU A 29 -24.35 22.13 -32.13
N VAL A 30 -24.53 22.90 -33.20
CA VAL A 30 -23.44 23.32 -34.08
C VAL A 30 -23.00 24.72 -33.64
N GLN A 31 -21.76 24.83 -33.27
CA GLN A 31 -21.16 26.09 -32.81
C GLN A 31 -20.62 26.90 -34.00
N PRO A 32 -20.47 28.22 -33.89
CA PRO A 32 -19.85 29.06 -34.92
C PRO A 32 -18.43 28.64 -35.32
N THR A 33 -17.74 27.96 -34.40
CA THR A 33 -16.39 27.36 -34.61
C THR A 33 -16.39 26.11 -35.48
N GLY A 34 -17.57 25.62 -35.92
CA GLY A 34 -17.75 24.36 -36.64
C GLY A 34 -17.87 23.12 -35.72
N LYS A 35 -17.60 23.25 -34.41
CA LYS A 35 -17.77 22.15 -33.49
C LYS A 35 -19.22 21.73 -33.37
N THR A 36 -19.45 20.45 -33.46
CA THR A 36 -20.79 19.83 -33.39
C THR A 36 -20.87 18.97 -32.15
N VAL A 37 -21.75 19.31 -31.21
CA VAL A 37 -21.78 18.73 -29.89
C VAL A 37 -23.11 18.08 -29.56
N TRP A 38 -23.08 16.82 -29.12
CA TRP A 38 -24.25 16.10 -28.65
C TRP A 38 -24.66 16.54 -27.24
N ARG A 39 -25.96 16.93 -27.13
CA ARG A 39 -26.55 17.37 -25.87
C ARG A 39 -27.92 16.75 -25.67
N MET A 40 -28.33 16.58 -24.43
CA MET A 40 -29.70 16.20 -24.09
C MET A 40 -30.28 17.21 -23.10
N GLN A 41 -31.53 17.62 -23.41
CA GLN A 41 -32.34 18.47 -22.54
C GLN A 41 -33.40 17.62 -21.84
N TYR A 42 -33.56 17.78 -20.55
CA TYR A 42 -34.52 17.01 -19.74
C TYR A 42 -35.09 17.84 -18.61
N ARG A 43 -36.06 17.28 -17.87
CA ARG A 43 -36.64 17.81 -16.64
C ARG A 43 -36.74 16.70 -15.63
N LEU A 44 -36.32 16.95 -14.40
CA LEU A 44 -36.58 16.08 -13.25
C LEU A 44 -37.88 16.53 -12.58
N GLY A 45 -38.91 15.70 -12.51
CA GLY A 45 -40.14 16.05 -11.82
C GLY A 45 -41.28 16.63 -12.69
N GLY A 46 -41.22 16.43 -14.04
CA GLY A 46 -42.33 16.75 -14.93
C GLY A 46 -42.33 18.17 -15.52
N ARG A 47 -43.51 18.57 -16.09
CA ARG A 47 -43.63 19.79 -16.93
C ARG A 47 -43.32 21.11 -16.20
N GLY A 48 -43.52 21.17 -14.88
CA GLY A 48 -43.27 22.37 -14.07
C GLY A 48 -41.84 22.58 -13.60
N SER A 49 -40.99 21.56 -13.67
CA SER A 49 -39.61 21.64 -13.17
C SER A 49 -38.66 22.33 -14.16
N LYS A 50 -37.53 22.81 -13.61
CA LYS A 50 -36.48 23.49 -14.37
C LYS A 50 -35.93 22.56 -15.47
N LYS A 51 -35.72 23.15 -16.64
CA LYS A 51 -35.01 22.45 -17.74
C LYS A 51 -33.54 22.36 -17.42
N GLU A 52 -32.99 21.14 -17.44
CA GLU A 52 -31.59 20.85 -17.34
C GLU A 52 -31.01 20.34 -18.64
N ARG A 53 -29.70 20.45 -18.81
CA ARG A 53 -29.00 19.91 -19.97
C ARG A 53 -27.77 19.14 -19.56
N VAL A 54 -27.45 18.09 -20.29
CA VAL A 54 -26.22 17.30 -20.15
C VAL A 54 -25.58 17.15 -21.54
N THR A 55 -24.24 17.12 -21.57
CA THR A 55 -23.45 17.00 -22.81
C THR A 55 -22.81 15.61 -22.87
N LEU A 56 -22.91 14.91 -24.00
CA LEU A 56 -22.19 13.68 -24.29
C LEU A 56 -20.73 13.98 -24.67
N GLY A 57 -20.58 14.63 -25.82
CA GLY A 57 -19.29 14.93 -26.45
C GLY A 57 -19.46 15.44 -27.87
N GLU A 58 -18.35 15.51 -28.60
CA GLU A 58 -18.34 16.04 -29.97
C GLU A 58 -18.64 14.94 -31.02
N TYR A 59 -19.32 15.29 -32.09
CA TYR A 59 -19.41 14.52 -33.32
C TYR A 59 -18.17 14.87 -34.20
N PRO A 60 -17.51 13.93 -34.89
CA PRO A 60 -17.88 12.52 -35.05
C PRO A 60 -17.30 11.57 -33.95
N ALA A 61 -16.59 12.05 -32.96
CA ALA A 61 -16.04 11.19 -31.89
C ALA A 61 -17.12 10.32 -31.21
N HIS A 62 -18.33 10.87 -31.09
CA HIS A 62 -19.53 10.12 -30.70
C HIS A 62 -20.50 10.06 -31.90
N THR A 63 -20.76 8.85 -32.40
CA THR A 63 -21.68 8.61 -33.53
C THR A 63 -23.15 8.85 -33.16
N LEU A 64 -24.02 8.97 -34.14
CA LEU A 64 -25.47 9.09 -33.94
C LEU A 64 -26.03 7.88 -33.12
N ALA A 65 -25.58 6.67 -33.45
CA ALA A 65 -25.98 5.46 -32.73
C ALA A 65 -25.59 5.50 -31.25
N GLN A 66 -24.35 5.91 -30.94
CA GLN A 66 -23.86 6.09 -29.57
C GLN A 66 -24.64 7.20 -28.83
N ALA A 67 -24.95 8.30 -29.48
CA ALA A 67 -25.74 9.39 -28.90
C ALA A 67 -27.16 8.93 -28.54
N ARG A 68 -27.79 8.10 -29.38
CA ARG A 68 -29.12 7.52 -29.12
C ARG A 68 -29.06 6.53 -27.93
N LEU A 69 -28.07 5.67 -27.90
CA LEU A 69 -27.86 4.75 -26.74
C LEU A 69 -27.68 5.54 -25.44
N TRP A 70 -26.84 6.56 -25.47
CA TRP A 70 -26.63 7.44 -24.31
C TRP A 70 -27.91 8.17 -23.87
N ARG A 71 -28.77 8.60 -24.85
CA ARG A 71 -30.09 9.15 -24.51
C ARG A 71 -30.94 8.18 -23.71
N GLU A 72 -30.98 6.89 -24.10
CA GLU A 72 -31.76 5.90 -23.35
C GLU A 72 -31.20 5.68 -21.94
N GLN A 73 -29.87 5.69 -21.78
CA GLN A 73 -29.24 5.65 -20.47
C GLN A 73 -29.63 6.86 -19.60
N CYS A 74 -29.58 8.06 -20.14
CA CYS A 74 -30.05 9.28 -19.49
C CYS A 74 -31.53 9.19 -19.10
N ARG A 75 -32.39 8.65 -19.98
CA ARG A 75 -33.81 8.46 -19.70
C ARG A 75 -34.08 7.48 -18.58
N ALA A 76 -33.30 6.41 -18.50
CA ALA A 76 -33.36 5.46 -17.38
C ALA A 76 -33.01 6.15 -16.03
N LEU A 77 -31.96 6.97 -16.00
CA LEU A 77 -31.63 7.75 -14.79
C LEU A 77 -32.75 8.69 -14.39
N ILE A 78 -33.34 9.42 -15.34
CA ILE A 78 -34.45 10.35 -15.10
C ILE A 78 -35.70 9.63 -14.58
N ALA A 79 -35.99 8.43 -15.10
CA ALA A 79 -37.10 7.60 -14.63
C ALA A 79 -36.93 7.17 -13.15
N HIS A 80 -35.68 7.01 -12.72
CA HIS A 80 -35.33 6.75 -11.32
C HIS A 80 -35.16 8.03 -10.48
N GLY A 81 -35.54 9.20 -10.98
CA GLY A 81 -35.42 10.47 -10.26
C GLY A 81 -34.00 11.00 -10.11
N GLN A 82 -33.04 10.48 -10.92
CA GLN A 82 -31.64 10.88 -10.88
C GLN A 82 -31.30 11.84 -12.02
N SER A 83 -30.56 12.91 -11.72
CA SER A 83 -30.09 13.86 -12.71
C SER A 83 -28.88 13.30 -13.49
N PRO A 84 -28.99 13.09 -14.83
CA PRO A 84 -27.83 12.71 -15.66
C PRO A 84 -26.66 13.69 -15.58
N ALA A 85 -26.92 14.98 -15.40
CA ALA A 85 -25.86 15.98 -15.22
C ALA A 85 -25.14 15.81 -13.86
N ALA A 86 -25.88 15.56 -12.78
CA ALA A 86 -25.32 15.29 -11.48
C ALA A 86 -24.53 13.97 -11.46
N ALA A 87 -25.07 12.91 -12.09
CA ALA A 87 -24.36 11.63 -12.23
C ALA A 87 -23.03 11.78 -12.97
N LYS A 88 -23.02 12.50 -14.11
CA LYS A 88 -21.79 12.79 -14.85
C LYS A 88 -20.79 13.62 -14.04
N GLN A 89 -21.26 14.60 -13.29
CA GLN A 89 -20.40 15.41 -12.43
C GLN A 89 -19.82 14.59 -11.29
N ALA A 90 -20.61 13.72 -10.66
CA ALA A 90 -20.14 12.81 -9.62
C ALA A 90 -19.06 11.85 -10.14
N GLU A 91 -19.28 11.31 -11.35
CA GLU A 91 -18.29 10.45 -12.02
C GLU A 91 -16.99 11.20 -12.32
N ARG A 92 -17.08 12.45 -12.80
CA ARG A 92 -15.91 13.30 -13.06
C ARG A 92 -15.13 13.60 -11.78
N ILE A 93 -15.83 13.90 -10.68
CA ILE A 93 -15.19 14.12 -9.36
C ILE A 93 -14.53 12.82 -8.88
N ALA A 94 -15.21 11.68 -9.03
CA ALA A 94 -14.66 10.38 -8.65
C ALA A 94 -13.41 10.03 -9.48
N GLN A 95 -13.41 10.31 -10.79
CA GLN A 95 -12.24 10.11 -11.66
C GLN A 95 -11.08 11.04 -11.28
N ALA A 96 -11.36 12.32 -11.01
CA ALA A 96 -10.34 13.27 -10.55
C ALA A 96 -9.74 12.84 -9.20
N GLY A 97 -10.58 12.37 -8.26
CA GLY A 97 -10.14 11.80 -7.00
C GLY A 97 -9.27 10.56 -7.18
N ARG A 98 -9.65 9.65 -8.08
CA ARG A 98 -8.84 8.46 -8.41
C ARG A 98 -7.44 8.81 -8.91
N ALA A 99 -7.31 9.82 -9.74
CA ALA A 99 -6.02 10.25 -10.29
C ALA A 99 -5.04 10.75 -9.22
N THR A 100 -5.54 11.28 -8.11
CA THR A 100 -4.72 11.76 -6.97
C THR A 100 -4.51 10.70 -5.90
N ASP A 101 -5.38 9.70 -5.82
CA ASP A 101 -5.35 8.65 -4.80
C ASP A 101 -4.44 7.48 -5.23
N THR A 102 -3.18 7.76 -5.56
CA THR A 102 -2.21 6.75 -5.98
C THR A 102 -1.71 5.92 -4.80
N VAL A 103 -1.22 4.70 -5.09
CA VAL A 103 -0.59 3.84 -4.07
C VAL A 103 0.58 4.55 -3.40
N ALA A 104 1.38 5.30 -4.15
CA ALA A 104 2.51 6.05 -3.60
C ALA A 104 2.07 7.13 -2.61
N ALA A 105 1.05 7.91 -2.95
CA ALA A 105 0.49 8.91 -2.04
C ALA A 105 -0.02 8.28 -0.74
N PHE A 106 -0.78 7.18 -0.86
CA PHE A 106 -1.31 6.45 0.29
C PHE A 106 -0.23 5.75 1.13
N ALA A 107 0.80 5.19 0.50
CA ALA A 107 1.92 4.58 1.19
C ALA A 107 2.68 5.60 2.05
N ASN A 108 2.91 6.79 1.54
CA ASN A 108 3.55 7.87 2.29
C ASN A 108 2.69 8.35 3.46
N LEU A 109 1.39 8.52 3.23
CA LEU A 109 0.45 8.92 4.28
C LEU A 109 0.36 7.85 5.39
N TRP A 110 0.18 6.57 5.01
CA TRP A 110 0.16 5.45 5.95
C TRP A 110 1.47 5.31 6.72
N TYR A 111 2.61 5.50 6.05
CA TYR A 111 3.91 5.44 6.70
C TYR A 111 4.04 6.52 7.78
N ALA A 112 3.69 7.76 7.48
CA ALA A 112 3.75 8.87 8.41
C ALA A 112 2.74 8.74 9.57
N ASP A 113 1.49 8.39 9.25
CA ASP A 113 0.39 8.37 10.24
C ASP A 113 0.45 7.17 11.19
N VAL A 114 0.88 6.01 10.68
CA VAL A 114 0.74 4.74 11.39
C VAL A 114 2.08 4.07 11.62
N VAL A 115 2.86 3.84 10.54
CA VAL A 115 4.05 2.97 10.63
C VAL A 115 5.10 3.52 11.57
N THR A 116 5.38 4.83 11.50
CA THR A 116 6.37 5.49 12.37
C THR A 116 6.00 5.45 13.85
N ARG A 117 4.71 5.36 14.17
CA ARG A 117 4.20 5.37 15.54
C ARG A 117 4.03 3.98 16.15
N THR A 118 3.77 2.97 15.31
CA THR A 118 3.37 1.64 15.80
C THR A 118 4.40 0.55 15.58
N ASN A 119 5.47 0.81 14.82
CA ASN A 119 6.48 -0.20 14.52
C ASN A 119 7.81 0.20 15.15
N SER A 120 8.46 -0.75 15.81
CA SER A 120 9.81 -0.56 16.38
C SER A 120 10.87 -0.32 15.29
N GLU A 121 10.66 -0.86 14.08
CA GLU A 121 11.58 -0.78 12.95
C GLU A 121 10.87 -0.28 11.68
N PRO A 122 10.45 1.01 11.63
CA PRO A 122 9.71 1.56 10.49
C PRO A 122 10.51 1.48 9.18
N ARG A 123 11.84 1.59 9.25
CA ARG A 123 12.75 1.54 8.10
C ARG A 123 12.61 0.27 7.28
N ASN A 124 12.30 -0.87 7.92
CA ASN A 124 12.11 -2.14 7.23
C ASN A 124 10.87 -2.09 6.32
N ILE A 125 9.79 -1.47 6.78
CA ILE A 125 8.56 -1.30 5.99
C ILE A 125 8.82 -0.32 4.85
N ARG A 126 9.51 0.79 5.12
CA ARG A 126 9.88 1.77 4.08
C ARG A 126 10.70 1.11 2.97
N ARG A 127 11.69 0.31 3.33
CA ARG A 127 12.50 -0.43 2.35
C ARG A 127 11.67 -1.35 1.46
N VAL A 128 10.69 -2.06 2.02
CA VAL A 128 9.77 -2.91 1.23
C VAL A 128 8.93 -2.08 0.27
N LEU A 129 8.41 -0.95 0.74
CA LEU A 129 7.64 -0.04 -0.11
C LEU A 129 8.50 0.46 -1.27
N ASP A 130 9.66 1.04 -1.00
CA ASP A 130 10.51 1.69 -2.01
C ASP A 130 11.11 0.70 -3.01
N LYS A 131 11.48 -0.50 -2.54
CA LYS A 131 12.16 -1.48 -3.38
C LYS A 131 11.21 -2.33 -4.22
N ASP A 132 10.11 -2.75 -3.65
CA ASP A 132 9.30 -3.81 -4.22
C ASP A 132 7.90 -3.35 -4.63
N VAL A 133 7.27 -2.42 -3.89
CA VAL A 133 5.86 -2.05 -4.08
C VAL A 133 5.72 -0.84 -5.00
N LEU A 134 6.35 0.27 -4.65
CA LEU A 134 6.17 1.54 -5.36
C LEU A 134 6.66 1.50 -6.82
N PRO A 135 7.77 0.82 -7.17
CA PRO A 135 8.19 0.71 -8.56
C PRO A 135 7.18 -0.05 -9.44
N ALA A 136 6.39 -0.96 -8.85
CA ALA A 136 5.46 -1.79 -9.60
C ALA A 136 4.05 -1.18 -9.71
N ILE A 137 3.54 -0.58 -8.64
CA ILE A 137 2.16 -0.10 -8.56
C ILE A 137 2.02 1.32 -7.98
N GLY A 138 3.12 2.03 -7.76
CA GLY A 138 3.10 3.34 -7.09
C GLY A 138 2.20 4.37 -7.75
N ASP A 139 2.21 4.43 -9.08
CA ASP A 139 1.43 5.39 -9.87
C ASP A 139 -0.03 4.95 -10.11
N LYS A 140 -0.36 3.69 -9.79
CA LYS A 140 -1.74 3.21 -9.92
C LYS A 140 -2.64 3.82 -8.85
N PRO A 141 -3.88 4.19 -9.20
CA PRO A 141 -4.90 4.48 -8.20
C PRO A 141 -5.13 3.27 -7.28
N VAL A 142 -5.27 3.53 -5.98
CA VAL A 142 -5.48 2.45 -4.98
C VAL A 142 -6.70 1.58 -5.33
N ALA A 143 -7.75 2.18 -5.89
CA ALA A 143 -8.97 1.47 -6.27
C ALA A 143 -8.79 0.51 -7.46
N ASP A 144 -7.76 0.70 -8.27
CA ASP A 144 -7.53 -0.02 -9.54
C ASP A 144 -6.47 -1.14 -9.40
N VAL A 145 -5.90 -1.33 -8.19
CA VAL A 145 -4.94 -2.40 -7.92
C VAL A 145 -5.67 -3.73 -7.79
N THR A 146 -5.15 -4.73 -8.51
CA THR A 146 -5.75 -6.05 -8.64
C THR A 146 -4.93 -7.15 -7.93
N ILE A 147 -5.52 -8.34 -7.77
CA ILE A 147 -4.81 -9.52 -7.24
C ILE A 147 -3.59 -9.88 -8.11
N PRO A 148 -3.69 -9.93 -9.46
CA PRO A 148 -2.53 -10.16 -10.33
C PRO A 148 -1.38 -9.19 -10.11
N ASP A 149 -1.64 -7.91 -9.82
CA ASP A 149 -0.58 -6.95 -9.51
C ASP A 149 0.22 -7.37 -8.26
N ILE A 150 -0.47 -7.84 -7.23
CA ILE A 150 0.19 -8.28 -5.99
C ILE A 150 0.98 -9.57 -6.21
N LEU A 151 0.43 -10.51 -6.99
CA LEU A 151 1.13 -11.74 -7.34
C LEU A 151 2.40 -11.44 -8.14
N ALA A 152 2.34 -10.54 -9.12
CA ALA A 152 3.52 -10.14 -9.90
C ALA A 152 4.63 -9.57 -9.00
N ILE A 153 4.29 -8.73 -8.01
CA ILE A 153 5.25 -8.19 -7.04
C ILE A 153 5.88 -9.32 -6.21
N THR A 154 5.05 -10.20 -5.64
CA THR A 154 5.53 -11.27 -4.78
C THR A 154 6.37 -12.30 -5.55
N ASP A 155 6.00 -12.62 -6.79
CA ASP A 155 6.76 -13.52 -7.64
C ASP A 155 8.11 -12.95 -8.07
N ALA A 156 8.17 -11.63 -8.35
CA ALA A 156 9.43 -10.94 -8.59
C ALA A 156 10.38 -10.99 -7.37
N VAL A 157 9.83 -10.90 -6.15
CA VAL A 157 10.60 -11.05 -4.91
C VAL A 157 11.07 -12.49 -4.72
N LYS A 158 10.22 -13.48 -5.02
CA LYS A 158 10.58 -14.92 -4.98
C LYS A 158 11.67 -15.27 -5.98
N ALA A 159 11.60 -14.75 -7.20
CA ALA A 159 12.59 -14.97 -8.23
C ALA A 159 14.02 -14.57 -7.81
N ARG A 160 14.15 -13.71 -6.80
CA ARG A 160 15.43 -13.35 -6.16
C ARG A 160 15.86 -14.31 -5.04
N GLY A 161 15.18 -15.44 -4.87
CA GLY A 161 15.41 -16.41 -3.78
C GLY A 161 14.97 -15.92 -2.38
N ALA A 162 14.04 -14.99 -2.31
CA ALA A 162 13.67 -14.31 -1.06
C ALA A 162 12.21 -14.57 -0.63
N ASP A 163 11.85 -15.83 -0.46
CA ASP A 163 10.48 -16.28 -0.13
C ASP A 163 9.89 -15.59 1.10
N GLN A 164 10.68 -15.44 2.18
CA GLN A 164 10.24 -14.76 3.39
C GLN A 164 9.97 -13.27 3.16
N MET A 165 10.75 -12.64 2.28
CA MET A 165 10.52 -11.24 1.89
C MET A 165 9.26 -11.12 1.04
N ALA A 166 8.94 -12.09 0.17
CA ALA A 166 7.70 -12.10 -0.59
C ALA A 166 6.47 -12.13 0.35
N LEU A 167 6.51 -12.98 1.39
CA LEU A 167 5.47 -13.00 2.43
C LEU A 167 5.37 -11.67 3.19
N GLN A 168 6.51 -11.10 3.55
CA GLN A 168 6.55 -9.80 4.22
C GLN A 168 6.00 -8.68 3.32
N THR A 169 6.38 -8.67 2.04
CA THR A 169 5.88 -7.71 1.05
C THR A 169 4.36 -7.78 0.93
N ARG A 170 3.79 -8.98 0.77
CA ARG A 170 2.34 -9.17 0.78
C ARG A 170 1.69 -8.63 2.07
N ASN A 171 2.29 -8.88 3.23
CA ASN A 171 1.76 -8.41 4.51
C ASN A 171 1.82 -6.88 4.65
N VAL A 172 2.87 -6.24 4.14
CA VAL A 172 2.98 -4.77 4.07
C VAL A 172 1.87 -4.21 3.19
N ILE A 173 1.68 -4.76 1.98
CA ILE A 173 0.61 -4.35 1.06
C ILE A 173 -0.76 -4.55 1.70
N LYS A 174 -0.99 -5.71 2.36
CA LYS A 174 -2.26 -5.98 3.07
C LYS A 174 -2.58 -4.91 4.10
N ARG A 175 -1.59 -4.45 4.88
CA ARG A 175 -1.76 -3.40 5.89
C ARG A 175 -2.02 -2.04 5.25
N LEU A 176 -1.31 -1.70 4.18
CA LEU A 176 -1.52 -0.47 3.41
C LEU A 176 -2.95 -0.39 2.86
N PHE A 177 -3.44 -1.47 2.25
CA PHE A 177 -4.79 -1.52 1.71
C PHE A 177 -5.87 -1.54 2.80
N ALA A 178 -5.61 -2.12 3.96
CA ALA A 178 -6.51 -2.00 5.11
C ALA A 178 -6.65 -0.53 5.56
N TYR A 179 -5.57 0.22 5.57
CA TYR A 179 -5.60 1.66 5.84
C TYR A 179 -6.37 2.44 4.76
N ALA A 180 -6.19 2.10 3.48
CA ALA A 180 -6.92 2.72 2.39
C ALA A 180 -8.44 2.45 2.45
N ILE A 181 -8.85 1.23 2.87
CA ILE A 181 -10.26 0.89 3.13
C ILE A 181 -10.81 1.75 4.28
N ALA A 182 -10.09 1.87 5.38
CA ALA A 182 -10.49 2.69 6.53
C ALA A 182 -10.67 4.18 6.16
N ARG A 183 -9.99 4.65 5.11
CA ARG A 183 -10.13 6.01 4.54
C ARG A 183 -11.16 6.11 3.41
N GLY A 184 -11.91 5.03 3.12
CA GLY A 184 -12.96 5.00 2.09
C GLY A 184 -12.46 5.11 0.64
N LYS A 185 -11.17 4.84 0.38
CA LYS A 185 -10.55 5.00 -0.94
C LYS A 185 -10.61 3.75 -1.82
N THR A 186 -10.82 2.61 -1.21
CA THR A 186 -11.13 1.34 -1.88
C THR A 186 -12.06 0.52 -1.00
N ARG A 187 -12.77 -0.43 -1.59
CA ARG A 187 -13.62 -1.40 -0.87
C ARG A 187 -12.99 -2.78 -0.79
N PHE A 188 -11.89 -2.99 -1.49
CA PHE A 188 -11.27 -4.29 -1.66
C PHE A 188 -9.79 -4.24 -1.29
N ASN A 189 -9.32 -5.30 -0.62
CA ASN A 189 -7.90 -5.48 -0.29
C ASN A 189 -7.34 -6.66 -1.11
N PRO A 190 -6.65 -6.40 -2.22
CA PRO A 190 -6.17 -7.46 -3.11
C PRO A 190 -5.15 -8.40 -2.45
N ALA A 191 -4.36 -7.88 -1.49
CA ALA A 191 -3.40 -8.70 -0.77
C ALA A 191 -4.03 -9.58 0.32
N ALA A 192 -5.21 -9.22 0.84
CA ALA A 192 -5.94 -10.04 1.81
C ALA A 192 -6.56 -11.30 1.17
N ALA A 193 -6.94 -11.21 -0.11
CA ALA A 193 -7.49 -12.34 -0.87
C ALA A 193 -6.46 -13.43 -1.17
N ILE A 194 -5.16 -13.16 -1.02
CA ILE A 194 -4.10 -14.12 -1.29
C ILE A 194 -3.68 -14.77 0.03
N GLU A 195 -3.85 -16.07 0.17
CA GLU A 195 -3.33 -16.79 1.32
C GLU A 195 -1.80 -16.89 1.28
N ALA A 196 -1.18 -16.83 2.47
CA ALA A 196 0.29 -16.85 2.58
C ALA A 196 0.91 -18.10 1.94
N ARG A 197 0.25 -19.26 2.07
CA ARG A 197 0.71 -20.54 1.50
C ARG A 197 0.84 -20.54 -0.03
N PHE A 198 0.09 -19.69 -0.74
CA PHE A 198 0.20 -19.58 -2.21
C PHE A 198 1.39 -18.74 -2.64
N ILE A 199 1.96 -17.95 -1.73
CA ILE A 199 3.17 -17.16 -2.01
C ILE A 199 4.40 -17.98 -1.68
N ALA A 200 4.54 -18.43 -0.43
CA ALA A 200 5.64 -19.25 0.01
C ALA A 200 5.30 -19.97 1.33
N THR A 201 5.89 -21.13 1.53
CA THR A 201 5.84 -21.81 2.83
C THR A 201 7.00 -21.30 3.68
N ALA A 202 6.69 -20.72 4.83
CA ALA A 202 7.70 -20.32 5.80
C ALA A 202 8.43 -21.58 6.28
N ARG A 203 9.69 -21.75 5.89
CA ARG A 203 10.54 -22.80 6.47
C ARG A 203 11.09 -22.27 7.79
N SER A 204 10.80 -22.95 8.88
CA SER A 204 11.49 -22.73 10.14
C SER A 204 12.98 -23.04 9.94
N ARG A 205 13.86 -22.17 10.45
CA ARG A 205 15.29 -22.48 10.52
C ARG A 205 15.54 -23.18 11.85
N ASP A 206 15.34 -24.47 11.89
CA ASP A 206 15.64 -25.32 13.06
C ASP A 206 17.09 -25.79 13.01
N VAL A 207 18.01 -24.84 12.95
CA VAL A 207 19.44 -25.15 13.03
C VAL A 207 19.86 -24.96 14.48
N ALA A 208 20.01 -26.05 15.20
CA ALA A 208 20.66 -26.09 16.48
C ALA A 208 22.12 -26.51 16.28
N LEU A 209 23.06 -25.73 16.82
CA LEU A 209 24.47 -26.06 16.76
C LEU A 209 24.76 -27.18 17.77
N SER A 210 25.50 -28.19 17.35
CA SER A 210 26.08 -29.22 18.24
C SER A 210 27.15 -28.61 19.12
N GLN A 211 27.50 -29.31 20.18
CA GLN A 211 28.60 -28.91 21.10
C GLN A 211 29.93 -28.70 20.34
N ALA A 212 30.22 -29.56 19.37
CA ALA A 212 31.45 -29.46 18.57
C ALA A 212 31.43 -28.18 17.71
N GLU A 213 30.29 -27.85 17.08
CA GLU A 213 30.11 -26.64 16.25
C GLU A 213 30.18 -25.37 17.12
N ILE A 214 29.59 -25.37 18.32
CA ILE A 214 29.73 -24.25 19.28
C ILE A 214 31.21 -24.06 19.64
N GLY A 215 31.95 -25.15 19.89
CA GLY A 215 33.37 -25.09 20.15
C GLY A 215 34.19 -24.53 18.96
N GLN A 216 33.84 -24.90 17.73
CA GLN A 216 34.45 -24.34 16.50
C GLN A 216 34.14 -22.85 16.34
N LEU A 217 32.88 -22.46 16.55
CA LEU A 217 32.42 -21.07 16.49
C LEU A 217 33.22 -20.19 17.47
N LEU A 218 33.30 -20.61 18.73
CA LEU A 218 34.02 -19.86 19.76
C LEU A 218 35.52 -19.75 19.44
N ARG A 219 36.18 -20.84 19.05
CA ARG A 219 37.58 -20.79 18.59
C ARG A 219 37.76 -19.79 17.44
N GLY A 220 36.89 -19.83 16.41
CA GLY A 220 36.95 -18.89 15.30
C GLY A 220 36.77 -17.43 15.72
N ILE A 221 35.86 -17.16 16.67
CA ILE A 221 35.68 -15.82 17.25
C ILE A 221 36.96 -15.35 17.94
N TYR A 222 37.58 -16.19 18.78
CA TYR A 222 38.78 -15.80 19.52
C TYR A 222 40.03 -15.68 18.64
N GLN A 223 40.12 -16.42 17.53
CA GLN A 223 41.21 -16.34 16.57
C GLN A 223 41.04 -15.16 15.59
N SER A 224 39.82 -14.62 15.44
CA SER A 224 39.54 -13.50 14.51
C SER A 224 40.24 -12.20 14.95
N SER A 225 40.36 -11.26 14.03
CA SER A 225 40.93 -9.92 14.26
C SER A 225 39.95 -8.90 14.86
N ILE A 226 38.71 -9.31 15.20
CA ILE A 226 37.75 -8.40 15.80
C ILE A 226 38.18 -7.96 17.23
N ARG A 227 37.74 -6.76 17.63
CA ARG A 227 38.10 -6.20 18.93
C ARG A 227 37.62 -7.09 20.07
N ARG A 228 38.39 -7.11 21.17
CA ARG A 228 38.16 -7.96 22.35
C ARG A 228 36.72 -7.87 22.88
N GLN A 229 36.18 -6.67 22.97
CA GLN A 229 34.82 -6.47 23.46
C GLN A 229 33.77 -7.22 22.63
N TYR A 230 33.93 -7.31 21.30
CA TYR A 230 33.00 -8.07 20.43
C TYR A 230 33.16 -9.57 20.60
N LYS A 231 34.38 -10.08 20.87
CA LYS A 231 34.61 -11.49 21.18
C LYS A 231 33.87 -11.89 22.46
N LEU A 232 33.99 -11.07 23.50
CA LEU A 232 33.31 -11.29 24.77
C LEU A 232 31.79 -11.21 24.62
N ALA A 233 31.28 -10.19 23.92
CA ALA A 233 29.85 -10.03 23.64
C ALA A 233 29.26 -11.23 22.88
N LEU A 234 29.94 -11.72 21.84
CA LEU A 234 29.49 -12.88 21.08
C LEU A 234 29.52 -14.17 21.93
N HIS A 235 30.51 -14.34 22.82
CA HIS A 235 30.58 -15.48 23.72
C HIS A 235 29.47 -15.40 24.77
N LEU A 236 29.19 -14.22 25.33
CA LEU A 236 28.08 -14.01 26.27
C LEU A 236 26.71 -14.33 25.66
N LEU A 237 26.48 -14.03 24.37
CA LEU A 237 25.25 -14.43 23.69
C LEU A 237 25.06 -15.96 23.72
N VAL A 238 26.13 -16.72 23.56
CA VAL A 238 26.07 -18.18 23.61
C VAL A 238 25.89 -18.69 25.05
N LEU A 239 26.63 -18.12 26.01
CA LEU A 239 26.56 -18.55 27.41
C LEU A 239 25.23 -18.23 28.09
N CYS A 240 24.71 -17.03 27.86
CA CYS A 240 23.51 -16.56 28.53
C CYS A 240 22.22 -16.81 27.72
N MET A 241 22.34 -17.32 26.48
CA MET A 241 21.21 -17.59 25.57
C MET A 241 20.24 -16.40 25.42
N ILE A 242 20.76 -15.18 25.47
CA ILE A 242 20.04 -13.93 25.39
C ILE A 242 19.97 -13.44 23.94
N ARG A 243 19.03 -12.52 23.66
CA ARG A 243 18.96 -11.90 22.34
C ARG A 243 20.01 -10.81 22.18
N LYS A 244 20.52 -10.65 20.95
CA LYS A 244 21.48 -9.58 20.60
C LYS A 244 21.03 -8.20 21.10
N GLY A 245 19.74 -7.85 20.94
CA GLY A 245 19.21 -6.56 21.39
C GLY A 245 19.21 -6.39 22.91
N GLU A 246 19.05 -7.45 23.66
CA GLU A 246 19.10 -7.45 25.12
C GLU A 246 20.51 -7.14 25.59
N LEU A 247 21.53 -7.76 24.98
CA LEU A 247 22.93 -7.50 25.33
C LEU A 247 23.40 -6.10 24.92
N ILE A 248 23.09 -5.64 23.70
CA ILE A 248 23.50 -4.31 23.22
C ILE A 248 22.88 -3.19 24.06
N GLY A 249 21.66 -3.36 24.52
CA GLY A 249 20.97 -2.42 25.40
C GLY A 249 21.26 -2.62 26.91
N ALA A 250 22.14 -3.55 27.30
CA ALA A 250 22.43 -3.83 28.69
C ALA A 250 23.06 -2.62 29.40
N ARG A 251 22.67 -2.43 30.64
CA ARG A 251 23.21 -1.40 31.52
C ARG A 251 23.93 -2.09 32.69
N TRP A 252 24.99 -1.48 33.20
CA TRP A 252 25.78 -2.04 34.29
C TRP A 252 25.00 -2.13 35.61
N ASP A 253 24.02 -1.28 35.83
CA ASP A 253 23.15 -1.28 37.01
C ASP A 253 22.10 -2.42 36.98
N GLU A 254 21.98 -3.15 35.89
CA GLU A 254 21.10 -4.32 35.73
C GLU A 254 21.83 -5.63 36.19
N ILE A 255 23.17 -5.59 36.35
CA ILE A 255 24.00 -6.77 36.63
C ILE A 255 24.42 -6.74 38.08
N ASP A 256 23.93 -7.70 38.86
CA ASP A 256 24.37 -7.97 40.20
C ASP A 256 25.53 -8.99 40.18
N PHE A 257 26.76 -8.50 40.32
CA PHE A 257 27.96 -9.32 40.24
C PHE A 257 28.15 -10.22 41.49
N GLU A 258 27.61 -9.82 42.66
CA GLU A 258 27.67 -10.60 43.87
C GLU A 258 26.72 -11.80 43.83
N LYS A 259 25.48 -11.57 43.34
CA LYS A 259 24.49 -12.63 43.17
C LYS A 259 24.68 -13.42 41.88
N ALA A 260 25.55 -12.96 40.98
CA ALA A 260 25.73 -13.51 39.66
C ALA A 260 24.40 -13.56 38.86
N GLU A 261 23.68 -12.46 38.84
CA GLU A 261 22.37 -12.30 38.18
C GLU A 261 22.35 -11.06 37.32
N TRP A 262 21.66 -11.15 36.20
CA TRP A 262 21.34 -10.01 35.33
C TRP A 262 19.83 -9.89 35.16
N LEU A 263 19.27 -8.79 35.65
CA LEU A 263 17.84 -8.49 35.55
C LEU A 263 17.58 -7.56 34.37
N ILE A 264 17.04 -8.10 33.29
CA ILE A 264 16.63 -7.32 32.10
C ILE A 264 15.24 -6.74 32.38
N PRO A 265 15.05 -5.41 32.40
CA PRO A 265 13.79 -4.79 32.76
C PRO A 265 12.69 -5.03 31.65
N ALA A 266 11.44 -5.00 32.09
CA ALA A 266 10.27 -5.32 31.26
C ALA A 266 10.18 -4.48 29.98
N GLU A 267 10.54 -3.21 30.04
CA GLU A 267 10.46 -2.24 28.94
C GLU A 267 11.33 -2.64 27.74
N ARG A 268 12.36 -3.46 27.97
CA ARG A 268 13.25 -3.97 26.91
C ARG A 268 12.87 -5.37 26.43
N MET A 269 11.86 -5.98 27.06
CA MET A 269 11.41 -7.32 26.74
C MET A 269 10.20 -7.32 25.83
N LYS A 270 10.17 -8.22 24.84
CA LYS A 270 9.07 -8.35 23.85
C LYS A 270 7.70 -8.63 24.49
N LYS A 271 7.66 -9.17 25.70
CA LYS A 271 6.42 -9.56 26.42
C LYS A 271 6.14 -8.68 27.65
N ASP A 272 6.80 -7.53 27.77
CA ASP A 272 6.63 -6.59 28.89
C ASP A 272 6.73 -7.28 30.27
N LYS A 273 7.63 -8.26 30.39
CA LYS A 273 7.94 -8.96 31.65
C LYS A 273 9.43 -8.95 31.85
N PRO A 274 9.92 -8.64 33.08
CA PRO A 274 11.34 -8.69 33.37
C PRO A 274 11.89 -10.10 33.18
N HIS A 275 13.15 -10.20 32.78
CA HIS A 275 13.83 -11.48 32.59
C HIS A 275 15.08 -11.55 33.44
N LEU A 276 15.10 -12.48 34.39
CA LEU A 276 16.26 -12.78 35.21
C LEU A 276 17.13 -13.81 34.49
N VAL A 277 18.38 -13.44 34.24
CA VAL A 277 19.41 -14.30 33.62
C VAL A 277 20.42 -14.68 34.67
N PRO A 278 20.48 -15.95 35.11
CA PRO A 278 21.56 -16.41 36.02
C PRO A 278 22.88 -16.43 35.23
N LEU A 279 23.92 -15.91 35.85
CA LEU A 279 25.24 -15.80 35.25
C LEU A 279 26.15 -16.92 35.76
N SER A 280 26.79 -17.64 34.85
CA SER A 280 27.88 -18.54 35.19
C SER A 280 29.11 -17.75 35.66
N LYS A 281 30.04 -18.38 36.37
CA LYS A 281 31.33 -17.76 36.75
C LYS A 281 32.07 -17.19 35.55
N GLN A 282 32.03 -17.89 34.43
CA GLN A 282 32.61 -17.42 33.14
C GLN A 282 31.93 -16.17 32.65
N ALA A 283 30.59 -16.11 32.69
CA ALA A 283 29.84 -14.95 32.25
C ALA A 283 30.13 -13.72 33.12
N VAL A 284 30.19 -13.90 34.44
CA VAL A 284 30.58 -12.84 35.38
C VAL A 284 31.94 -12.27 35.01
N ALA A 285 32.97 -13.12 34.88
CA ALA A 285 34.32 -12.69 34.52
C ALA A 285 34.36 -11.94 33.16
N MET A 286 33.55 -12.36 32.18
CA MET A 286 33.47 -11.68 30.91
C MET A 286 32.78 -10.30 30.99
N PHE A 287 31.76 -10.16 31.82
CA PHE A 287 31.14 -8.87 32.09
C PHE A 287 32.07 -7.92 32.83
N GLU A 288 32.84 -8.41 33.80
CA GLU A 288 33.87 -7.64 34.49
C GLU A 288 34.95 -7.14 33.52
N GLU A 289 35.44 -8.02 32.65
CA GLU A 289 36.40 -7.64 31.60
C GLU A 289 35.79 -6.57 30.63
N LEU A 290 34.54 -6.75 30.21
CA LEU A 290 33.83 -5.77 29.35
C LEU A 290 33.69 -4.42 30.06
N ARG A 291 33.37 -4.41 31.36
CA ARG A 291 33.26 -3.19 32.17
C ARG A 291 34.59 -2.44 32.21
N GLY A 292 35.69 -3.17 32.39
CA GLY A 292 37.05 -2.60 32.36
C GLY A 292 37.46 -2.03 30.99
N LEU A 293 36.95 -2.61 29.88
CA LEU A 293 37.19 -2.12 28.52
C LEU A 293 36.31 -0.91 28.13
N ALA A 294 35.13 -0.77 28.74
CA ALA A 294 34.22 0.34 28.51
C ALA A 294 34.62 1.63 29.25
N SER A 295 35.46 1.51 30.28
CA SER A 295 35.94 2.64 31.08
C SER A 295 37.22 3.30 30.52
N LYS A 296 37.72 2.81 29.39
CA LYS A 296 38.87 3.33 28.66
C LYS A 296 38.41 3.96 27.34
#